data_9ceeca3f7a3cb2918fac5e1e5be860eb
#
_entry.id   9ceeca3f7a3cb2918fac5e1e5be860eb
#
_cell.length_a   1.000
_cell.length_b   1.000
_cell.length_c   1.000
_cell.angle_alpha   90.00
_cell.angle_beta   90.00
_cell.angle_gamma   90.00
#
_symmetry.space_group_name_H-M   'P 1'
#
loop_
_entity.id
_entity.type
_entity.pdbx_description
1 polymer ?
#
loop_
_entity_poly.entity_id
_entity_poly.type
_entity_poly.pdbx_seq_one_letter_code
_entity_poly.pdbx_strand_id
1 'polypeptide(L)'
;MVRTPLLIGEHVRGVEQKADFVLNGGTDVLHIDPELDGGITGTMKIARFAEAVGMDVQLHTAGPMHRHCMAAIPNTYFYELALVGAGRWNGFQPPIYSDGYGDQLDNVDTGGCVPVPQSPGLGVTYDWDKLS
;
A
#
# COMPACT_ATOMS: atom_id res chain seq x y z
N MET A 1 16.57 9.67 -23.48
CA MET A 1 16.61 9.31 -22.03
C MET A 1 15.46 10.03 -21.38
N VAL A 2 14.54 9.31 -20.75
CA VAL A 2 13.43 9.89 -19.99
C VAL A 2 13.99 10.46 -18.69
N ARG A 3 13.55 11.67 -18.29
CA ARG A 3 13.99 12.33 -17.05
C ARG A 3 12.99 12.18 -15.91
N THR A 4 11.76 11.73 -16.23
CA THR A 4 10.71 11.50 -15.23
C THR A 4 10.97 10.18 -14.53
N PRO A 5 11.05 10.14 -13.19
CA PRO A 5 11.18 8.88 -12.46
C PRO A 5 10.00 7.95 -12.76
N LEU A 6 10.30 6.67 -12.87
CA LEU A 6 9.31 5.63 -13.10
C LEU A 6 8.98 4.92 -11.78
N LEU A 7 7.69 4.83 -11.48
CA LEU A 7 7.13 4.03 -10.38
C LEU A 7 6.43 2.83 -11.00
N ILE A 8 7.00 1.65 -10.87
CA ILE A 8 6.44 0.38 -11.33
C ILE A 8 6.91 -0.78 -10.45
N GLY A 9 6.35 -1.96 -10.65
CA GLY A 9 6.79 -3.18 -9.98
C GLY A 9 5.69 -3.91 -9.23
N GLU A 10 4.45 -3.41 -9.19
CA GLU A 10 3.33 -4.01 -8.47
C GLU A 10 3.00 -5.43 -8.95
N HIS A 11 3.24 -5.74 -10.23
CA HIS A 11 3.04 -7.07 -10.80
C HIS A 11 4.28 -8.00 -10.73
N VAL A 12 5.42 -7.47 -10.28
CA VAL A 12 6.60 -8.27 -9.94
C VAL A 12 6.41 -8.78 -8.51
N ARG A 13 6.10 -10.05 -8.36
CA ARG A 13 5.65 -10.61 -7.08
C ARG A 13 6.80 -11.24 -6.29
N GLY A 14 6.81 -10.97 -4.99
CA GLY A 14 7.72 -11.60 -4.04
C GLY A 14 9.08 -10.91 -3.92
N VAL A 15 9.79 -11.27 -2.86
CA VAL A 15 11.01 -10.58 -2.43
C VAL A 15 12.15 -10.75 -3.43
N GLU A 16 12.36 -11.98 -3.91
CA GLU A 16 13.48 -12.33 -4.78
C GLU A 16 13.35 -11.66 -6.15
N GLN A 17 12.18 -11.74 -6.76
CA GLN A 17 11.91 -11.15 -8.07
C GLN A 17 12.00 -9.62 -8.03
N LYS A 18 11.51 -9.00 -6.95
CA LYS A 18 11.65 -7.54 -6.77
C LYS A 18 13.10 -7.13 -6.53
N ALA A 19 13.86 -7.92 -5.79
CA ALA A 19 15.29 -7.66 -5.64
C ALA A 19 16.04 -7.71 -6.98
N ASP A 20 15.80 -8.74 -7.79
CA ASP A 20 16.37 -8.84 -9.14
C ASP A 20 15.94 -7.67 -10.02
N PHE A 21 14.67 -7.29 -9.96
CA PHE A 21 14.14 -6.17 -10.75
C PHE A 21 14.83 -4.84 -10.39
N VAL A 22 15.00 -4.57 -9.10
CA VAL A 22 15.70 -3.38 -8.59
C VAL A 22 17.17 -3.38 -8.98
N LEU A 23 17.88 -4.50 -8.75
CA LEU A 23 19.31 -4.60 -9.04
C LEU A 23 19.63 -4.48 -10.53
N ASN A 24 18.68 -4.79 -11.42
CA ASN A 24 18.81 -4.60 -12.85
C ASN A 24 18.29 -3.25 -13.34
N GLY A 25 17.99 -2.30 -12.47
CA GLY A 25 17.55 -0.96 -12.83
C GLY A 25 16.16 -0.91 -13.46
N GLY A 26 15.26 -1.78 -13.02
CA GLY A 26 13.92 -1.91 -13.60
C GLY A 26 12.98 -0.76 -13.29
N THR A 27 13.25 0.04 -12.24
CA THR A 27 12.43 1.18 -11.82
C THR A 27 13.27 2.21 -11.07
N ASP A 28 12.74 3.43 -10.92
CA ASP A 28 13.34 4.49 -10.09
C ASP A 28 12.72 4.52 -8.67
N VAL A 29 11.45 4.15 -8.55
CA VAL A 29 10.72 3.96 -7.28
C VAL A 29 10.01 2.61 -7.36
N LEU A 30 10.19 1.76 -6.36
CA LEU A 30 9.62 0.42 -6.40
C LEU A 30 8.17 0.41 -5.87
N HIS A 31 7.25 -0.12 -6.68
CA HIS A 31 5.87 -0.37 -6.27
C HIS A 31 5.78 -1.72 -5.54
N ILE A 32 5.31 -1.71 -4.30
CA ILE A 32 5.18 -2.90 -3.44
C ILE A 32 3.75 -3.06 -2.95
N ASP A 33 3.32 -4.28 -2.65
CA ASP A 33 1.94 -4.56 -2.29
C ASP A 33 1.86 -5.72 -1.28
N PRO A 34 1.34 -5.52 -0.07
CA PRO A 34 1.22 -6.60 0.91
C PRO A 34 0.28 -7.74 0.47
N GLU A 35 -0.62 -7.53 -0.49
CA GLU A 35 -1.45 -8.60 -1.05
C GLU A 35 -0.69 -9.50 -2.03
N LEU A 36 0.35 -8.98 -2.67
CA LEU A 36 1.11 -9.66 -3.71
C LEU A 36 2.51 -10.12 -3.26
N ASP A 37 3.05 -9.50 -2.21
CA ASP A 37 4.45 -9.66 -1.79
C ASP A 37 4.62 -10.53 -0.54
N GLY A 38 3.67 -11.41 -0.25
CA GLY A 38 3.74 -12.30 0.90
C GLY A 38 3.37 -11.64 2.23
N GLY A 39 2.35 -10.77 2.21
CA GLY A 39 1.82 -10.09 3.37
C GLY A 39 2.73 -8.99 3.91
N ILE A 40 2.45 -8.54 5.12
CA ILE A 40 3.24 -7.53 5.82
C ILE A 40 4.72 -7.92 5.90
N THR A 41 5.00 -9.19 6.20
CA THR A 41 6.37 -9.68 6.35
C THR A 41 7.19 -9.54 5.07
N GLY A 42 6.64 -9.94 3.93
CA GLY A 42 7.31 -9.82 2.63
C GLY A 42 7.48 -8.36 2.21
N THR A 43 6.44 -7.56 2.34
CA THR A 43 6.47 -6.12 2.06
C THR A 43 7.55 -5.40 2.87
N MET A 44 7.64 -5.67 4.17
CA MET A 44 8.67 -5.07 5.02
C MET A 44 10.09 -5.51 4.66
N LYS A 45 10.29 -6.77 4.23
CA LYS A 45 11.58 -7.23 3.71
C LYS A 45 11.99 -6.49 2.45
N ILE A 46 11.06 -6.32 1.51
CA ILE A 46 11.28 -5.60 0.26
C ILE A 46 11.61 -4.12 0.55
N ALA A 47 10.84 -3.46 1.42
CA ALA A 47 11.06 -2.08 1.79
C ALA A 47 12.46 -1.86 2.43
N ARG A 48 12.88 -2.75 3.32
CA ARG A 48 14.21 -2.69 3.92
C ARG A 48 15.34 -2.96 2.93
N PHE A 49 15.13 -3.87 1.97
CA PHE A 49 16.07 -4.07 0.88
C PHE A 49 16.18 -2.82 0.01
N ALA A 50 15.06 -2.22 -0.40
CA ALA A 50 15.04 -0.99 -1.18
C ALA A 50 15.76 0.16 -0.44
N GLU A 51 15.47 0.35 0.86
CA GLU A 51 16.16 1.31 1.71
C GLU A 51 17.68 1.09 1.71
N ALA A 52 18.13 -0.16 1.83
CA ALA A 52 19.56 -0.50 1.86
C ALA A 52 20.28 -0.19 0.55
N VAL A 53 19.60 -0.15 -0.57
CA VAL A 53 20.16 0.24 -1.89
C VAL A 53 19.85 1.68 -2.27
N GLY A 54 19.27 2.47 -1.36
CA GLY A 54 18.96 3.89 -1.57
C GLY A 54 17.76 4.15 -2.48
N MET A 55 16.82 3.22 -2.57
CA MET A 55 15.61 3.32 -3.38
C MET A 55 14.39 3.58 -2.51
N ASP A 56 13.52 4.46 -2.97
CA ASP A 56 12.21 4.67 -2.36
C ASP A 56 11.22 3.59 -2.81
N VAL A 57 10.23 3.34 -1.95
CA VAL A 57 9.13 2.44 -2.24
C VAL A 57 7.81 3.17 -2.15
N GLN A 58 6.81 2.67 -2.86
CA GLN A 58 5.44 3.14 -2.78
C GLN A 58 4.52 1.93 -2.67
N LEU A 59 3.52 2.03 -1.79
CA LEU A 59 2.52 0.97 -1.67
C LEU A 59 1.50 1.09 -2.79
N HIS A 60 1.24 -0.03 -3.46
CA HIS A 60 0.19 -0.16 -4.46
C HIS A 60 -1.14 -0.40 -3.77
N THR A 61 -2.18 0.32 -4.19
CA THR A 61 -3.52 0.26 -3.62
C THR A 61 -3.62 0.69 -2.14
N ALA A 62 -4.75 0.37 -1.51
CA ALA A 62 -5.08 0.76 -0.16
C ALA A 62 -5.71 -0.40 0.62
N GLY A 63 -5.61 -0.33 1.93
CA GLY A 63 -6.18 -1.31 2.83
C GLY A 63 -5.58 -1.23 4.23
N PRO A 64 -6.13 -1.95 5.22
CA PRO A 64 -5.61 -1.88 6.59
C PRO A 64 -4.14 -2.32 6.68
N MET A 65 -3.74 -3.37 5.98
CA MET A 65 -2.32 -3.79 5.92
C MET A 65 -1.43 -2.71 5.33
N HIS A 66 -1.90 -2.05 4.26
CA HIS A 66 -1.16 -0.99 3.55
C HIS A 66 -0.90 0.20 4.48
N ARG A 67 -1.91 0.63 5.27
CA ARG A 67 -1.75 1.74 6.22
C ARG A 67 -0.70 1.42 7.29
N HIS A 68 -0.72 0.20 7.83
CA HIS A 68 0.28 -0.24 8.82
C HIS A 68 1.68 -0.33 8.21
N CYS A 69 1.82 -0.91 7.03
CA CYS A 69 3.10 -0.97 6.32
C CYS A 69 3.64 0.44 6.05
N MET A 70 2.81 1.32 5.49
CA MET A 70 3.22 2.69 5.17
C MET A 70 3.68 3.45 6.41
N ALA A 71 2.98 3.32 7.53
CA ALA A 71 3.35 3.98 8.78
C ALA A 71 4.68 3.48 9.36
N ALA A 72 5.14 2.28 8.97
CA ALA A 72 6.37 1.65 9.44
C ALA A 72 7.54 1.75 8.45
N ILE A 73 7.32 2.21 7.23
CA ILE A 73 8.33 2.29 6.16
C ILE A 73 8.85 3.73 6.06
N PRO A 74 10.16 3.98 6.29
CA PRO A 74 10.70 5.33 6.31
C PRO A 74 10.94 5.94 4.93
N ASN A 75 11.09 5.11 3.89
CA ASN A 75 11.38 5.49 2.51
C ASN A 75 10.12 5.39 1.61
N THR A 76 8.98 5.90 2.11
CA THR A 76 7.72 6.03 1.37
C THR A 76 7.07 7.39 1.66
N TYR A 77 6.26 7.92 0.73
CA TYR A 77 5.77 9.29 0.83
C TYR A 77 4.27 9.43 0.71
N PHE A 78 3.60 8.62 -0.11
CA PHE A 78 2.20 8.80 -0.44
C PHE A 78 1.40 7.52 -0.22
N TYR A 79 0.20 7.68 0.33
CA TYR A 79 -0.78 6.60 0.41
C TYR A 79 -1.65 6.63 -0.83
N GLU A 80 -1.70 5.52 -1.57
CA GLU A 80 -2.48 5.44 -2.79
C GLU A 80 -3.96 5.23 -2.48
N LEU A 81 -4.80 6.11 -3.00
CA LEU A 81 -6.25 5.98 -2.99
C LEU A 81 -6.78 5.93 -4.41
N ALA A 82 -7.78 5.07 -4.67
CA ALA A 82 -8.47 5.10 -5.94
C ALA A 82 -9.34 6.38 -6.02
N LEU A 83 -8.88 7.36 -6.78
CA LEU A 83 -9.53 8.66 -6.92
C LEU A 83 -10.74 8.56 -7.86
N VAL A 84 -11.83 7.99 -7.37
CA VAL A 84 -13.10 7.92 -8.10
C VAL A 84 -14.08 9.06 -7.75
N GLY A 85 -13.67 9.95 -6.84
CA GLY A 85 -14.44 11.11 -6.37
C GLY A 85 -15.09 10.88 -5.00
N ALA A 86 -15.35 11.98 -4.30
CA ALA A 86 -16.00 11.96 -2.99
C ALA A 86 -17.38 11.28 -3.06
N GLY A 87 -17.73 10.56 -2.01
CA GLY A 87 -18.99 9.80 -1.92
C GLY A 87 -19.13 8.65 -2.92
N ARG A 88 -18.09 8.33 -3.68
CA ARG A 88 -18.10 7.21 -4.61
C ARG A 88 -17.40 6.00 -4.01
N TRP A 89 -18.07 4.85 -4.10
CA TRP A 89 -17.49 3.59 -3.70
C TRP A 89 -16.28 3.23 -4.57
N ASN A 90 -15.19 2.88 -3.91
CA ASN A 90 -14.03 2.31 -4.57
C ASN A 90 -14.31 0.84 -4.90
N GLY A 91 -14.47 0.53 -6.19
CA GLY A 91 -14.78 -0.82 -6.68
C GLY A 91 -13.73 -1.88 -6.35
N PHE A 92 -12.54 -1.47 -5.93
CA PHE A 92 -11.47 -2.39 -5.49
C PHE A 92 -11.55 -2.76 -4.01
N GLN A 93 -12.38 -2.05 -3.22
CA GLN A 93 -12.55 -2.32 -1.80
C GLN A 93 -14.03 -2.55 -1.49
N PRO A 94 -14.45 -3.80 -1.32
CA PRO A 94 -15.81 -4.09 -0.92
C PRO A 94 -16.11 -3.48 0.46
N PRO A 95 -17.34 -3.01 0.72
CA PRO A 95 -17.74 -2.42 1.99
C PRO A 95 -17.93 -3.52 3.06
N ILE A 96 -16.84 -4.22 3.38
CA ILE A 96 -16.82 -5.39 4.26
C ILE A 96 -16.47 -5.06 5.70
N TYR A 97 -16.33 -3.78 6.03
CA TYR A 97 -16.01 -3.33 7.38
C TYR A 97 -17.27 -2.79 8.08
N SER A 98 -17.44 -3.16 9.35
CA SER A 98 -18.57 -2.72 10.19
C SER A 98 -18.22 -1.55 11.14
N ASP A 99 -16.95 -1.18 11.21
CA ASP A 99 -16.42 -0.13 12.09
C ASP A 99 -16.21 1.23 11.42
N GLY A 100 -16.66 1.37 10.17
CA GLY A 100 -16.50 2.61 9.41
C GLY A 100 -15.14 2.76 8.73
N TYR A 101 -14.27 1.74 8.74
CA TYR A 101 -13.05 1.78 7.97
C TYR A 101 -13.35 1.92 6.47
N GLY A 102 -12.59 2.77 5.81
CA GLY A 102 -12.67 2.95 4.35
C GLY A 102 -11.42 3.62 3.80
N ASP A 103 -11.18 3.38 2.52
CA ASP A 103 -10.09 3.97 1.73
C ASP A 103 -10.68 4.76 0.56
N GLN A 104 -11.62 5.63 0.88
CA GLN A 104 -12.24 6.55 -0.06
C GLN A 104 -11.74 7.97 0.19
N LEU A 105 -11.97 8.86 -0.76
CA LEU A 105 -11.58 10.27 -0.63
C LEU A 105 -12.20 10.93 0.62
N ASP A 106 -13.40 10.51 0.99
CA ASP A 106 -14.11 11.03 2.18
C ASP A 106 -13.46 10.62 3.52
N ASN A 107 -12.53 9.65 3.49
CA ASN A 107 -11.75 9.23 4.66
C ASN A 107 -10.46 10.03 4.85
N VAL A 108 -10.14 10.94 3.92
CA VAL A 108 -8.99 11.84 4.02
C VAL A 108 -9.35 13.01 4.89
N ASP A 109 -8.54 13.29 5.91
CA ASP A 109 -8.74 14.43 6.79
C ASP A 109 -8.34 15.76 6.14
N THR A 110 -8.57 16.86 6.85
CA THR A 110 -8.23 18.22 6.37
C THR A 110 -6.73 18.44 6.22
N GLY A 111 -5.91 17.60 6.80
CA GLY A 111 -4.45 17.59 6.64
C GLY A 111 -3.96 16.76 5.45
N GLY A 112 -4.87 16.13 4.71
CA GLY A 112 -4.52 15.26 3.58
C GLY A 112 -4.06 13.87 4.01
N CYS A 113 -4.41 13.43 5.22
CA CYS A 113 -3.98 12.16 5.79
C CYS A 113 -5.16 11.20 6.00
N VAL A 114 -4.84 9.91 6.06
CA VAL A 114 -5.76 8.86 6.51
C VAL A 114 -5.23 8.26 7.82
N PRO A 115 -6.09 8.01 8.84
CA PRO A 115 -5.63 7.46 10.10
C PRO A 115 -5.24 5.99 9.97
N VAL A 116 -4.19 5.60 10.68
CA VAL A 116 -3.85 4.17 10.86
C VAL A 116 -4.76 3.61 11.94
N PRO A 117 -5.48 2.49 11.69
CA PRO A 117 -6.32 1.86 12.70
C PRO A 117 -5.54 1.44 13.95
N GLN A 118 -6.09 1.64 15.16
CA GLN A 118 -5.37 1.44 16.42
C GLN A 118 -5.88 0.24 17.25
N SER A 119 -6.96 -0.41 16.85
CA SER A 119 -7.47 -1.60 17.53
C SER A 119 -6.55 -2.82 17.30
N PRO A 120 -6.65 -3.89 18.12
CA PRO A 120 -5.84 -5.09 17.93
C PRO A 120 -5.94 -5.71 16.54
N GLY A 121 -4.87 -6.38 16.09
CA GLY A 121 -4.76 -6.97 14.77
C GLY A 121 -4.51 -5.90 13.70
N LEU A 122 -5.28 -5.92 12.61
CA LEU A 122 -5.24 -4.87 11.59
C LEU A 122 -6.05 -3.63 12.00
N GLY A 123 -6.64 -3.64 13.18
CA GLY A 123 -7.38 -2.51 13.74
C GLY A 123 -8.74 -2.26 13.09
N VAL A 124 -9.26 -3.23 12.36
CA VAL A 124 -10.56 -3.17 11.67
C VAL A 124 -11.48 -4.31 12.08
N THR A 125 -12.78 -4.09 11.97
CA THR A 125 -13.82 -5.09 12.24
C THR A 125 -14.52 -5.46 10.96
N TYR A 126 -14.49 -6.75 10.61
CA TYR A 126 -15.14 -7.26 9.41
C TYR A 126 -16.64 -7.49 9.64
N ASP A 127 -17.43 -7.18 8.63
CA ASP A 127 -18.85 -7.53 8.55
C ASP A 127 -18.98 -8.95 7.95
N TRP A 128 -19.01 -9.94 8.83
CA TRP A 128 -19.00 -11.35 8.44
C TRP A 128 -20.26 -11.75 7.66
N ASP A 129 -21.40 -11.06 7.86
CA ASP A 129 -22.63 -11.33 7.15
C ASP A 129 -22.52 -10.97 5.65
N LYS A 130 -21.63 -10.04 5.32
CA LYS A 130 -21.35 -9.68 3.91
C LYS A 130 -20.29 -10.57 3.25
N LEU A 131 -19.60 -11.38 4.03
CA LEU A 131 -18.54 -12.27 3.55
C LEU A 131 -19.01 -13.72 3.38
N SER A 132 -20.24 -14.05 3.80
CA SER A 132 -20.85 -15.38 3.77
C SER A 132 -21.63 -15.68 2.47
#